data_c859a2bfd304aed3ce80dd36ac6a8524
#
_entry.id   c859a2bfd304aed3ce80dd36ac6a8524
#
_cell.length_a   1.000
_cell.length_b   1.000
_cell.length_c   1.000
_cell.angle_alpha   90.00
_cell.angle_beta   90.00
_cell.angle_gamma   90.00
#
_symmetry.space_group_name_H-M   'P 1'
#
loop_
_entity.id
_entity.type
_entity.pdbx_description
1 polymer ?
#
loop_
_entity_poly.entity_id
_entity_poly.type
_entity_poly.pdbx_seq_one_letter_code
_entity_poly.pdbx_strand_id
1 'polypeptide(L)'
;MRVSPAISVAVAVLGACGAAPTPGDGLPRDSVRTGRGSDGEPFGAAVDFKPVAFRVEVTGHGRPVIFIPGLGCPGEVWNDTVAHLGDGYESHVLTLAGFAGNAAIDEPLSAAVRRDLTRYIRSRHLRDPIIVGHSMGGFIAYWIASYHPELVGPVIVVDASPALSGDLEEAKALRARWKNASDEEFVGGMRAAFTSMTSFPKKMASVIEAVTRSNRRAIGDAIFEMVTTDLTDRVKDITAPVLVIAADGGYQHRIRAQIETIPDHEMIVLPRTRHFVMYDDPEGFYKRLDKFLGDHPPKT
;
A
#
# COMPACT_ATOMS: atom_id res chain seq x y z
N MET A 1 6.87 -32.64 -7.35
CA MET A 1 6.85 -31.44 -8.21
C MET A 1 7.85 -30.44 -7.63
N ARG A 2 8.95 -30.14 -8.30
CA ARG A 2 9.92 -29.14 -7.83
C ARG A 2 9.29 -27.77 -8.13
N VAL A 3 8.98 -27.01 -7.08
CA VAL A 3 8.54 -25.61 -7.21
C VAL A 3 9.67 -24.86 -7.90
N SER A 4 9.36 -24.19 -9.02
CA SER A 4 10.36 -23.43 -9.77
C SER A 4 10.96 -22.36 -8.85
N PRO A 5 12.30 -22.16 -8.83
CA PRO A 5 12.95 -21.16 -7.98
C PRO A 5 12.42 -19.73 -8.19
N ALA A 6 11.71 -19.53 -9.27
CA ALA A 6 11.04 -18.28 -9.64
C ALA A 6 9.82 -17.89 -8.78
N ILE A 7 9.10 -18.88 -8.25
CA ILE A 7 7.94 -18.65 -7.36
C ILE A 7 8.44 -18.26 -5.96
N SER A 8 9.59 -18.79 -5.55
CA SER A 8 10.22 -18.46 -4.28
C SER A 8 10.66 -17.01 -4.19
N VAL A 9 11.10 -16.38 -5.28
CA VAL A 9 11.60 -14.98 -5.25
C VAL A 9 10.47 -13.94 -5.20
N ALA A 10 9.35 -14.14 -5.91
CA ALA A 10 8.21 -13.22 -5.79
C ALA A 10 7.53 -13.32 -4.41
N VAL A 11 7.43 -14.54 -3.86
CA VAL A 11 6.99 -14.78 -2.48
C VAL A 11 8.07 -14.31 -1.49
N ALA A 12 9.35 -14.39 -1.86
CA ALA A 12 10.47 -13.96 -1.03
C ALA A 12 10.59 -12.43 -0.90
N VAL A 13 10.34 -11.66 -1.94
CA VAL A 13 10.33 -10.17 -1.86
C VAL A 13 9.10 -9.66 -1.10
N LEU A 14 7.98 -10.39 -1.16
CA LEU A 14 6.79 -10.13 -0.35
C LEU A 14 6.76 -10.95 0.93
N GLY A 15 7.65 -11.93 1.06
CA GLY A 15 7.67 -12.97 2.07
C GLY A 15 9.06 -13.48 2.51
N ALA A 16 10.19 -12.76 2.34
CA ALA A 16 11.52 -13.31 2.62
C ALA A 16 11.96 -13.24 4.08
N CYS A 17 12.10 -14.40 4.66
CA CYS A 17 12.99 -14.68 5.78
C CYS A 17 14.43 -14.80 5.24
N GLY A 18 15.27 -13.81 5.43
CA GLY A 18 16.71 -13.83 5.21
C GLY A 18 17.39 -13.00 6.29
N ALA A 19 18.47 -13.51 6.85
CA ALA A 19 19.24 -12.90 7.93
C ALA A 19 19.63 -11.44 7.63
N ALA A 20 19.62 -10.61 8.67
CA ALA A 20 19.98 -9.20 8.60
C ALA A 20 21.39 -9.01 8.02
N PRO A 21 21.59 -8.14 7.02
CA PRO A 21 22.91 -7.65 6.68
C PRO A 21 23.36 -6.61 7.72
N THR A 22 24.64 -6.73 8.12
CA THR A 22 25.37 -5.72 8.91
C THR A 22 25.42 -4.39 8.18
N PRO A 23 25.45 -3.24 8.89
CA PRO A 23 25.46 -1.92 8.27
C PRO A 23 26.82 -1.70 7.57
N GLY A 24 26.77 -1.55 6.27
CA GLY A 24 27.88 -1.17 5.41
C GLY A 24 27.57 0.11 4.65
N ASP A 25 28.42 1.04 4.83
CA ASP A 25 28.73 2.31 4.18
C ASP A 25 27.76 2.96 3.16
N GLY A 26 27.55 4.22 3.47
CA GLY A 26 26.78 5.27 2.89
C GLY A 26 26.69 5.39 1.38
N LEU A 27 25.45 5.56 0.93
CA LEU A 27 25.13 6.22 -0.34
C LEU A 27 25.11 7.76 -0.15
N PRO A 28 25.41 8.54 -1.19
CA PRO A 28 25.53 9.98 -1.07
C PRO A 28 24.19 10.63 -0.69
N ARG A 29 24.25 11.47 0.33
CA ARG A 29 23.15 12.34 0.73
C ARG A 29 22.92 13.37 -0.36
N ASP A 30 21.87 13.20 -1.14
CA ASP A 30 21.37 14.30 -1.94
C ASP A 30 20.91 15.41 -1.01
N SER A 31 21.60 16.54 -1.12
CA SER A 31 21.29 17.77 -0.42
C SER A 31 19.95 18.32 -0.91
N VAL A 32 18.87 17.95 -0.23
CA VAL A 32 17.58 18.64 -0.41
C VAL A 32 17.74 20.06 0.13
N ARG A 33 17.85 21.02 -0.78
CA ARG A 33 17.74 22.45 -0.49
C ARG A 33 16.40 22.68 0.21
N THR A 34 16.46 23.12 1.46
CA THR A 34 15.34 23.69 2.19
C THR A 34 15.00 25.04 1.58
N GLY A 35 14.23 25.04 0.48
CA GLY A 35 13.54 26.20 -0.02
C GLY A 35 12.19 26.25 0.68
N ARG A 36 11.99 27.20 1.60
CA ARG A 36 10.66 27.64 2.02
C ARG A 36 9.99 28.23 0.79
N GLY A 37 9.14 27.45 0.11
CA GLY A 37 8.16 27.96 -0.81
C GLY A 37 7.02 28.54 0.01
N SER A 38 6.88 29.87 -0.02
CA SER A 38 5.71 30.60 0.44
C SER A 38 4.59 30.40 -0.58
N ASP A 39 3.86 29.31 -0.51
CA ASP A 39 2.72 29.07 -1.40
C ASP A 39 1.44 29.59 -0.75
N GLY A 40 1.37 30.91 -0.66
CA GLY A 40 0.11 31.64 -0.52
C GLY A 40 -0.58 31.76 -1.86
N GLU A 41 -1.00 30.66 -2.47
CA GLU A 41 -1.95 30.69 -3.58
C GLU A 41 -3.37 30.78 -2.99
N PRO A 42 -4.18 31.78 -3.43
CA PRO A 42 -5.56 31.89 -3.01
C PRO A 42 -6.33 30.67 -3.54
N PHE A 43 -7.26 30.14 -2.74
CA PHE A 43 -8.19 29.08 -3.12
C PHE A 43 -8.94 29.47 -4.40
N GLY A 44 -8.32 29.22 -5.56
CA GLY A 44 -8.95 29.29 -6.86
C GLY A 44 -9.99 28.20 -6.99
N ALA A 45 -11.04 28.44 -7.79
CA ALA A 45 -12.12 27.53 -8.09
C ALA A 45 -11.60 26.10 -8.28
N ALA A 46 -12.32 25.12 -7.74
CA ALA A 46 -11.97 23.69 -7.80
C ALA A 46 -11.60 23.29 -9.23
N VAL A 47 -10.31 23.19 -9.52
CA VAL A 47 -9.83 22.63 -10.77
C VAL A 47 -10.17 21.15 -10.69
N ASP A 48 -10.93 20.64 -11.66
CA ASP A 48 -11.31 19.21 -11.76
C ASP A 48 -10.03 18.38 -11.97
N PHE A 49 -9.32 18.10 -10.86
CA PHE A 49 -8.08 17.36 -10.88
C PHE A 49 -8.35 15.90 -11.19
N LYS A 50 -7.83 15.43 -12.32
CA LYS A 50 -7.86 14.01 -12.69
C LYS A 50 -6.50 13.37 -12.40
N PRO A 51 -6.42 12.44 -11.44
CA PRO A 51 -5.18 11.73 -11.17
C PRO A 51 -4.79 10.86 -12.38
N VAL A 52 -3.49 10.77 -12.64
CA VAL A 52 -2.93 9.87 -13.68
C VAL A 52 -2.36 8.59 -13.05
N ALA A 53 -1.96 8.67 -11.78
CA ALA A 53 -1.36 7.54 -11.07
C ALA A 53 -2.38 6.51 -10.58
N PHE A 54 -3.69 6.81 -10.62
CA PHE A 54 -4.75 5.89 -10.22
C PHE A 54 -6.10 6.27 -10.83
N ARG A 55 -6.98 5.29 -10.93
CA ARG A 55 -8.43 5.51 -11.04
C ARG A 55 -9.03 5.46 -9.65
N VAL A 56 -10.16 6.15 -9.46
CA VAL A 56 -10.91 6.16 -8.21
C VAL A 56 -12.38 5.92 -8.48
N GLU A 57 -12.97 5.01 -7.72
CA GLU A 57 -14.42 4.81 -7.64
C GLU A 57 -14.90 5.38 -6.31
N VAL A 58 -15.96 6.20 -6.35
CA VAL A 58 -16.50 6.85 -5.16
C VAL A 58 -17.90 6.33 -4.92
N THR A 59 -18.17 5.83 -3.72
CA THR A 59 -19.49 5.31 -3.31
C THR A 59 -19.81 5.75 -1.87
N GLY A 60 -21.11 5.82 -1.56
CA GLY A 60 -21.57 6.22 -0.23
C GLY A 60 -21.48 7.73 -0.01
N HIS A 61 -21.61 8.13 1.25
CA HIS A 61 -21.57 9.53 1.71
C HIS A 61 -21.15 9.57 3.19
N GLY A 62 -20.66 10.70 3.65
CA GLY A 62 -20.24 10.88 5.04
C GLY A 62 -18.73 11.05 5.20
N ARG A 63 -18.12 10.38 6.19
CA ARG A 63 -16.69 10.52 6.45
C ARG A 63 -15.87 9.90 5.30
N PRO A 64 -14.95 10.64 4.68
CA PRO A 64 -14.19 10.10 3.56
C PRO A 64 -13.19 9.01 4.00
N VAL A 65 -13.17 7.90 3.26
CA VAL A 65 -12.22 6.79 3.42
C VAL A 65 -11.56 6.52 2.08
N ILE A 66 -10.25 6.55 2.04
CA ILE A 66 -9.45 6.28 0.84
C ILE A 66 -8.82 4.89 0.96
N PHE A 67 -9.19 4.00 0.05
CA PHE A 67 -8.69 2.62 0.00
C PHE A 67 -7.61 2.47 -1.06
N ILE A 68 -6.40 2.10 -0.63
CA ILE A 68 -5.23 1.90 -1.49
C ILE A 68 -4.91 0.41 -1.56
N PRO A 69 -5.06 -0.25 -2.72
CA PRO A 69 -4.79 -1.68 -2.87
C PRO A 69 -3.30 -2.00 -2.90
N GLY A 70 -2.98 -3.27 -2.73
CA GLY A 70 -1.62 -3.79 -2.85
C GLY A 70 -1.12 -3.88 -4.29
N LEU A 71 0.12 -4.32 -4.45
CA LEU A 71 0.80 -4.51 -5.73
C LEU A 71 -0.06 -5.33 -6.71
N GLY A 72 -0.31 -4.81 -7.89
CA GLY A 72 -1.08 -5.46 -8.94
C GLY A 72 -2.58 -5.59 -8.67
N CYS A 73 -3.06 -5.31 -7.46
CA CYS A 73 -4.46 -5.50 -7.09
C CYS A 73 -5.37 -4.44 -7.71
N PRO A 74 -6.60 -4.86 -8.10
CA PRO A 74 -7.68 -3.93 -8.37
C PRO A 74 -8.24 -3.33 -7.08
N GLY A 75 -9.00 -2.24 -7.20
CA GLY A 75 -9.71 -1.63 -6.07
C GLY A 75 -10.74 -2.56 -5.44
N GLU A 76 -11.31 -3.46 -6.22
CA GLU A 76 -12.31 -4.46 -5.81
C GLU A 76 -11.83 -5.39 -4.68
N VAL A 77 -10.53 -5.42 -4.40
CA VAL A 77 -9.98 -6.11 -3.22
C VAL A 77 -10.59 -5.59 -1.91
N TRP A 78 -11.15 -4.38 -1.94
CA TRP A 78 -11.79 -3.72 -0.80
C TRP A 78 -13.31 -3.79 -0.75
N ASN A 79 -13.97 -4.44 -1.75
CA ASN A 79 -15.44 -4.44 -1.86
C ASN A 79 -16.14 -4.90 -0.57
N ASP A 80 -15.66 -5.99 0.04
CA ASP A 80 -16.26 -6.48 1.29
C ASP A 80 -16.06 -5.51 2.46
N THR A 81 -14.92 -4.79 2.48
CA THR A 81 -14.64 -3.78 3.51
C THR A 81 -15.50 -2.53 3.31
N VAL A 82 -15.68 -2.10 2.07
CA VAL A 82 -16.60 -0.99 1.72
C VAL A 82 -18.03 -1.34 2.12
N ALA A 83 -18.47 -2.56 1.79
CA ALA A 83 -19.79 -3.05 2.16
C ALA A 83 -19.98 -3.14 3.69
N HIS A 84 -18.93 -3.53 4.42
CA HIS A 84 -18.93 -3.59 5.89
C HIS A 84 -19.06 -2.21 6.53
N LEU A 85 -18.34 -1.21 6.04
CA LEU A 85 -18.45 0.16 6.57
C LEU A 85 -19.83 0.77 6.34
N GLY A 86 -20.46 0.47 5.21
CA GLY A 86 -21.83 0.87 4.89
C GLY A 86 -22.07 2.37 4.89
N ASP A 87 -23.29 2.77 5.24
CA ASP A 87 -23.72 4.16 5.27
C ASP A 87 -22.98 4.94 6.39
N GLY A 88 -22.60 6.16 6.08
CA GLY A 88 -21.83 7.04 6.98
C GLY A 88 -20.37 7.23 6.56
N TYR A 89 -19.94 6.49 5.54
CA TYR A 89 -18.62 6.65 4.93
C TYR A 89 -18.71 6.90 3.43
N GLU A 90 -17.96 7.87 2.93
CA GLU A 90 -17.72 8.09 1.51
C GLU A 90 -16.44 7.35 1.12
N SER A 91 -16.58 6.21 0.45
CA SER A 91 -15.48 5.32 0.08
C SER A 91 -14.86 5.73 -1.26
N HIS A 92 -13.59 6.09 -1.26
CA HIS A 92 -12.77 6.38 -2.44
C HIS A 92 -11.83 5.20 -2.69
N VAL A 93 -12.23 4.29 -3.56
CA VAL A 93 -11.49 3.05 -3.83
C VAL A 93 -10.57 3.24 -5.03
N LEU A 94 -9.27 3.09 -4.82
CA LEU A 94 -8.26 3.29 -5.85
C LEU A 94 -7.96 2.00 -6.61
N THR A 95 -7.68 2.11 -7.92
CA THR A 95 -6.93 1.12 -8.71
C THR A 95 -5.75 1.81 -9.35
N LEU A 96 -4.53 1.36 -9.03
CA LEU A 96 -3.32 2.07 -9.41
C LEU A 96 -2.98 1.89 -10.90
N ALA A 97 -2.26 2.85 -11.46
CA ALA A 97 -1.81 2.81 -12.84
C ALA A 97 -0.90 1.59 -13.10
N GLY A 98 -1.09 0.93 -14.23
CA GLY A 98 -0.38 -0.29 -14.58
C GLY A 98 -0.90 -1.56 -13.92
N PHE A 99 -1.86 -1.49 -12.99
CA PHE A 99 -2.40 -2.65 -12.28
C PHE A 99 -3.79 -3.02 -12.79
N ALA A 100 -4.12 -4.31 -12.70
CA ALA A 100 -5.43 -4.86 -13.04
C ALA A 100 -5.98 -4.41 -14.41
N GLY A 101 -5.11 -4.24 -15.40
CA GLY A 101 -5.48 -3.80 -16.76
C GLY A 101 -5.52 -2.29 -16.97
N ASN A 102 -5.24 -1.46 -15.95
CA ASN A 102 -5.08 -0.03 -16.16
C ASN A 102 -3.79 0.30 -16.92
N ALA A 103 -3.80 1.39 -17.68
CA ALA A 103 -2.61 1.90 -18.34
C ALA A 103 -1.50 2.23 -17.34
N ALA A 104 -0.27 1.85 -17.67
CA ALA A 104 0.91 2.20 -16.86
C ALA A 104 1.34 3.65 -17.12
N ILE A 105 2.08 4.22 -16.16
CA ILE A 105 2.76 5.52 -16.28
C ILE A 105 4.27 5.32 -16.39
N ASP A 106 4.98 6.33 -16.87
CA ASP A 106 6.44 6.28 -17.08
C ASP A 106 7.24 6.94 -15.95
N GLU A 107 6.71 6.94 -14.73
CA GLU A 107 7.36 7.46 -13.53
C GLU A 107 7.21 6.48 -12.35
N PRO A 108 8.01 6.61 -11.26
CA PRO A 108 7.88 5.77 -10.06
C PRO A 108 6.46 5.85 -9.50
N LEU A 109 5.81 4.67 -9.42
CA LEU A 109 4.36 4.59 -9.18
C LEU A 109 3.96 5.07 -7.79
N SER A 110 4.65 4.63 -6.74
CA SER A 110 4.27 4.99 -5.36
C SER A 110 4.45 6.48 -5.11
N ALA A 111 5.53 7.07 -5.64
CA ALA A 111 5.77 8.51 -5.56
C ALA A 111 4.71 9.31 -6.33
N ALA A 112 4.32 8.84 -7.52
CA ALA A 112 3.26 9.43 -8.32
C ALA A 112 1.90 9.34 -7.62
N VAL A 113 1.57 8.17 -7.04
CA VAL A 113 0.34 7.98 -6.26
C VAL A 113 0.31 8.92 -5.07
N ARG A 114 1.38 9.04 -4.29
CA ARG A 114 1.45 9.98 -3.15
C ARG A 114 1.21 11.41 -3.60
N ARG A 115 1.87 11.87 -4.68
CA ARG A 115 1.70 13.21 -5.25
C ARG A 115 0.26 13.47 -5.70
N ASP A 116 -0.28 12.55 -6.50
CA ASP A 116 -1.62 12.71 -7.06
C ASP A 116 -2.71 12.56 -5.99
N LEU A 117 -2.50 11.71 -4.98
CA LEU A 117 -3.42 11.57 -3.86
C LEU A 117 -3.45 12.83 -2.99
N THR A 118 -2.30 13.47 -2.74
CA THR A 118 -2.22 14.78 -2.07
C THR A 118 -3.06 15.83 -2.82
N ARG A 119 -2.92 15.89 -4.14
CA ARG A 119 -3.69 16.82 -4.98
C ARG A 119 -5.18 16.46 -5.01
N TYR A 120 -5.51 15.17 -5.07
CA TYR A 120 -6.88 14.67 -5.05
C TYR A 120 -7.60 15.05 -3.74
N ILE A 121 -6.99 14.79 -2.58
CA ILE A 121 -7.55 15.16 -1.27
C ILE A 121 -7.86 16.65 -1.22
N ARG A 122 -6.91 17.50 -1.67
CA ARG A 122 -7.10 18.96 -1.70
C ARG A 122 -8.20 19.40 -2.67
N SER A 123 -8.19 18.88 -3.90
CA SER A 123 -9.15 19.26 -4.95
C SER A 123 -10.59 18.85 -4.64
N ARG A 124 -10.75 17.73 -3.91
CA ARG A 124 -12.06 17.23 -3.47
C ARG A 124 -12.47 17.77 -2.10
N HIS A 125 -11.62 18.60 -1.48
CA HIS A 125 -11.86 19.17 -0.15
C HIS A 125 -12.17 18.10 0.91
N LEU A 126 -11.54 16.91 0.80
CA LEU A 126 -11.73 15.84 1.77
C LEU A 126 -11.13 16.26 3.11
N ARG A 127 -11.96 16.28 4.15
CA ARG A 127 -11.55 16.66 5.50
C ARG A 127 -11.28 15.42 6.32
N ASP A 128 -10.09 15.35 6.93
CA ASP A 128 -9.68 14.27 7.84
C ASP A 128 -9.95 12.86 7.26
N PRO A 129 -9.59 12.60 5.94
CA PRO A 129 -9.89 11.34 5.29
C PRO A 129 -9.13 10.20 5.98
N ILE A 130 -9.85 9.11 6.26
CA ILE A 130 -9.24 7.87 6.72
C ILE A 130 -8.46 7.27 5.55
N ILE A 131 -7.23 6.82 5.80
CA ILE A 131 -6.43 6.13 4.78
C ILE A 131 -6.33 4.65 5.15
N VAL A 132 -6.81 3.78 4.27
CA VAL A 132 -6.71 2.32 4.43
C VAL A 132 -5.83 1.76 3.32
N GLY A 133 -4.69 1.17 3.67
CA GLY A 133 -3.75 0.63 2.70
C GLY A 133 -3.34 -0.80 2.98
N HIS A 134 -3.37 -1.67 1.97
CA HIS A 134 -2.90 -3.04 2.05
C HIS A 134 -1.55 -3.18 1.33
N SER A 135 -0.57 -3.84 1.95
CA SER A 135 0.70 -4.17 1.29
C SER A 135 1.39 -2.91 0.72
N MET A 136 1.66 -2.83 -0.57
CA MET A 136 2.14 -1.62 -1.24
C MET A 136 1.26 -0.39 -0.95
N GLY A 137 -0.06 -0.57 -0.86
CA GLY A 137 -0.98 0.51 -0.47
C GLY A 137 -0.75 0.98 0.97
N GLY A 138 -0.36 0.09 1.88
CA GLY A 138 0.05 0.42 3.24
C GLY A 138 1.37 1.18 3.29
N PHE A 139 2.33 0.79 2.45
CA PHE A 139 3.58 1.55 2.26
C PHE A 139 3.30 2.97 1.77
N ILE A 140 2.39 3.14 0.80
CA ILE A 140 1.96 4.46 0.31
C ILE A 140 1.21 5.24 1.41
N ALA A 141 0.41 4.56 2.25
CA ALA A 141 -0.27 5.19 3.38
C ALA A 141 0.72 5.77 4.41
N TYR A 142 1.78 5.04 4.76
CA TYR A 142 2.88 5.60 5.56
C TYR A 142 3.53 6.80 4.87
N TRP A 143 3.75 6.71 3.57
CA TRP A 143 4.43 7.77 2.83
C TRP A 143 3.62 9.07 2.80
N ILE A 144 2.32 9.01 2.49
CA ILE A 144 1.49 10.22 2.51
C ILE A 144 1.32 10.77 3.93
N ALA A 145 1.11 9.92 4.93
CA ALA A 145 0.89 10.35 6.31
C ALA A 145 2.15 10.99 6.92
N SER A 146 3.35 10.52 6.57
CA SER A 146 4.60 11.09 7.08
C SER A 146 5.04 12.39 6.37
N TYR A 147 4.64 12.60 5.11
CA TYR A 147 5.00 13.79 4.34
C TYR A 147 3.92 14.88 4.36
N HIS A 148 2.67 14.49 4.60
CA HIS A 148 1.50 15.37 4.60
C HIS A 148 0.58 15.05 5.77
N PRO A 149 1.09 15.09 7.02
CA PRO A 149 0.30 14.73 8.21
C PRO A 149 -0.94 15.62 8.39
N GLU A 150 -0.92 16.84 7.84
CA GLU A 150 -2.04 17.77 7.87
C GLU A 150 -3.22 17.39 6.95
N LEU A 151 -3.01 16.46 6.02
CA LEU A 151 -4.01 16.08 5.02
C LEU A 151 -4.77 14.80 5.36
N VAL A 152 -4.30 14.05 6.33
CA VAL A 152 -4.84 12.72 6.62
C VAL A 152 -5.41 12.62 8.03
N GLY A 153 -6.49 11.87 8.17
CA GLY A 153 -7.03 11.39 9.42
C GLY A 153 -6.41 10.05 9.83
N PRO A 154 -7.15 9.20 10.56
CA PRO A 154 -6.67 7.90 10.98
C PRO A 154 -6.13 7.06 9.82
N VAL A 155 -5.03 6.34 10.07
CA VAL A 155 -4.36 5.51 9.05
C VAL A 155 -4.45 4.04 9.46
N ILE A 156 -5.00 3.21 8.58
CA ILE A 156 -5.08 1.76 8.78
C ILE A 156 -4.18 1.08 7.75
N VAL A 157 -3.18 0.39 8.24
CA VAL A 157 -2.20 -0.34 7.42
C VAL A 157 -2.43 -1.84 7.59
N VAL A 158 -2.66 -2.52 6.48
CA VAL A 158 -2.92 -3.96 6.46
C VAL A 158 -1.72 -4.67 5.86
N ASP A 159 -1.04 -5.43 6.71
CA ASP A 159 0.13 -6.28 6.42
C ASP A 159 1.19 -5.58 5.55
N ALA A 160 1.65 -4.43 6.03
CA ALA A 160 2.69 -3.63 5.37
C ALA A 160 3.64 -2.98 6.37
N SER A 161 4.83 -2.63 5.88
CA SER A 161 5.89 -1.95 6.64
C SER A 161 6.34 -0.67 5.94
N PRO A 162 6.93 0.30 6.68
CA PRO A 162 7.47 1.53 6.12
C PRO A 162 8.68 1.32 5.19
N ALA A 163 9.35 0.19 5.33
CA ALA A 163 10.48 -0.18 4.49
C ALA A 163 10.42 -1.68 4.19
N LEU A 164 10.53 -2.02 2.91
CA LEU A 164 10.69 -3.39 2.46
C LEU A 164 12.17 -3.70 2.41
N SER A 165 12.69 -4.50 3.36
CA SER A 165 14.10 -4.90 3.25
C SER A 165 14.24 -5.94 2.15
N GLY A 166 15.20 -5.70 1.28
CA GLY A 166 15.57 -6.60 0.21
C GLY A 166 16.97 -6.29 -0.27
N ASP A 167 17.59 -7.25 -0.94
CA ASP A 167 18.85 -7.02 -1.62
C ASP A 167 18.62 -6.20 -2.90
N LEU A 168 19.41 -5.15 -3.09
CA LEU A 168 19.27 -4.25 -4.25
C LEU A 168 19.51 -4.99 -5.58
N GLU A 169 20.45 -5.91 -5.61
CA GLU A 169 20.75 -6.67 -6.82
C GLU A 169 19.65 -7.69 -7.13
N GLU A 170 19.06 -8.31 -6.09
CA GLU A 170 17.86 -9.14 -6.27
C GLU A 170 16.67 -8.33 -6.78
N ALA A 171 16.46 -7.13 -6.26
CA ALA A 171 15.39 -6.22 -6.73
C ALA A 171 15.61 -5.81 -8.19
N LYS A 172 16.84 -5.49 -8.59
CA LYS A 172 17.20 -5.20 -9.99
C LYS A 172 16.98 -6.42 -10.90
N ALA A 173 17.40 -7.60 -10.45
CA ALA A 173 17.21 -8.84 -11.19
C ALA A 173 15.73 -9.19 -11.38
N LEU A 174 14.92 -9.02 -10.33
CA LEU A 174 13.48 -9.24 -10.39
C LEU A 174 12.78 -8.24 -11.33
N ARG A 175 13.16 -6.96 -11.26
CA ARG A 175 12.69 -5.91 -12.18
C ARG A 175 12.99 -6.27 -13.64
N ALA A 176 14.24 -6.66 -13.93
CA ALA A 176 14.67 -7.07 -15.27
C ALA A 176 13.94 -8.33 -15.73
N ARG A 177 13.75 -9.29 -14.84
CA ARG A 177 13.02 -10.53 -15.13
C ARG A 177 11.58 -10.25 -15.54
N TRP A 178 10.82 -9.51 -14.76
CA TRP A 178 9.43 -9.19 -15.09
C TRP A 178 9.33 -8.40 -16.39
N LYS A 179 10.21 -7.45 -16.62
CA LYS A 179 10.26 -6.69 -17.88
C LYS A 179 10.41 -7.60 -19.12
N ASN A 180 11.18 -8.69 -19.00
CA ASN A 180 11.53 -9.59 -20.11
C ASN A 180 10.72 -10.90 -20.09
N ALA A 181 9.85 -11.12 -19.11
CA ALA A 181 9.05 -12.34 -19.01
C ALA A 181 8.09 -12.48 -20.19
N SER A 182 7.84 -13.71 -20.62
CA SER A 182 6.72 -14.00 -21.51
C SER A 182 5.38 -13.75 -20.82
N ASP A 183 4.30 -13.66 -21.58
CA ASP A 183 2.95 -13.51 -21.02
C ASP A 183 2.59 -14.72 -20.14
N GLU A 184 2.94 -15.92 -20.59
CA GLU A 184 2.69 -17.16 -19.84
C GLU A 184 3.45 -17.19 -18.50
N GLU A 185 4.73 -16.82 -18.49
CA GLU A 185 5.54 -16.75 -17.26
C GLU A 185 5.00 -15.69 -16.30
N PHE A 186 4.62 -14.52 -16.81
CA PHE A 186 4.08 -13.45 -15.97
C PHE A 186 2.74 -13.86 -15.36
N VAL A 187 1.77 -14.26 -16.19
CA VAL A 187 0.43 -14.68 -15.73
C VAL A 187 0.52 -15.85 -14.77
N GLY A 188 1.30 -16.88 -15.11
CA GLY A 188 1.50 -18.05 -14.25
C GLY A 188 2.16 -17.68 -12.92
N GLY A 189 3.19 -16.83 -12.96
CA GLY A 189 3.91 -16.37 -11.77
C GLY A 189 3.03 -15.55 -10.84
N MET A 190 2.30 -14.56 -11.38
CA MET A 190 1.39 -13.72 -10.60
C MET A 190 0.26 -14.56 -9.97
N ARG A 191 -0.36 -15.44 -10.74
CA ARG A 191 -1.42 -16.33 -10.25
C ARG A 191 -0.91 -17.22 -9.10
N ALA A 192 0.25 -17.84 -9.27
CA ALA A 192 0.83 -18.71 -8.24
C ALA A 192 1.19 -17.93 -6.97
N ALA A 193 1.82 -16.75 -7.11
CA ALA A 193 2.19 -15.89 -5.99
C ALA A 193 0.95 -15.49 -5.17
N PHE A 194 -0.06 -14.91 -5.82
CA PHE A 194 -1.27 -14.43 -5.13
C PHE A 194 -2.10 -15.58 -4.52
N THR A 195 -2.16 -16.75 -5.18
CA THR A 195 -2.77 -17.96 -4.61
C THR A 195 -2.10 -18.38 -3.30
N SER A 196 -0.79 -18.24 -3.19
CA SER A 196 -0.04 -18.60 -1.98
C SER A 196 -0.16 -17.59 -0.84
N MET A 197 -0.59 -16.35 -1.12
CA MET A 197 -0.70 -15.25 -0.16
C MET A 197 -2.00 -15.22 0.63
N THR A 198 -2.92 -16.15 0.39
CA THR A 198 -4.19 -16.29 1.12
C THR A 198 -4.49 -17.73 1.44
N SER A 199 -5.21 -17.95 2.52
CA SER A 199 -5.76 -19.28 2.90
C SER A 199 -7.03 -19.62 2.09
N PHE A 200 -7.65 -18.63 1.46
CA PHE A 200 -8.92 -18.76 0.73
C PHE A 200 -8.84 -18.29 -0.73
N PRO A 201 -7.97 -18.87 -1.58
CA PRO A 201 -7.76 -18.38 -2.95
C PRO A 201 -9.03 -18.41 -3.82
N LYS A 202 -10.00 -19.26 -3.50
CA LYS A 202 -11.29 -19.30 -4.21
C LYS A 202 -12.11 -18.02 -3.95
N LYS A 203 -12.07 -17.45 -2.74
CA LYS A 203 -12.73 -16.18 -2.42
C LYS A 203 -12.08 -14.99 -3.16
N MET A 204 -10.79 -15.10 -3.47
CA MET A 204 -10.02 -14.10 -4.18
C MET A 204 -9.89 -14.35 -5.69
N ALA A 205 -10.63 -15.28 -6.27
CA ALA A 205 -10.42 -15.70 -7.66
C ALA A 205 -10.51 -14.52 -8.66
N SER A 206 -11.46 -13.61 -8.49
CA SER A 206 -11.60 -12.41 -9.32
C SER A 206 -10.43 -11.44 -9.17
N VAL A 207 -9.95 -11.23 -7.94
CA VAL A 207 -8.78 -10.38 -7.65
C VAL A 207 -7.53 -10.99 -8.26
N ILE A 208 -7.30 -12.31 -8.07
CA ILE A 208 -6.15 -13.03 -8.63
C ILE A 208 -6.16 -12.95 -10.16
N GLU A 209 -7.32 -13.08 -10.79
CA GLU A 209 -7.45 -12.96 -12.24
C GLU A 209 -7.18 -11.51 -12.71
N ALA A 210 -7.67 -10.51 -11.98
CA ALA A 210 -7.38 -9.10 -12.28
C ALA A 210 -5.88 -8.78 -12.19
N VAL A 211 -5.19 -9.29 -11.17
CA VAL A 211 -3.74 -9.13 -10.99
C VAL A 211 -2.94 -9.62 -12.20
N THR A 212 -3.36 -10.71 -12.83
CA THR A 212 -2.65 -11.26 -14.01
C THR A 212 -2.71 -10.33 -15.24
N ARG A 213 -3.62 -9.35 -15.25
CA ARG A 213 -3.73 -8.34 -16.32
C ARG A 213 -2.88 -7.10 -16.06
N SER A 214 -2.10 -7.07 -14.99
CA SER A 214 -1.20 -5.95 -14.69
C SER A 214 -0.07 -5.83 -15.70
N ASN A 215 0.43 -4.61 -15.88
CA ASN A 215 1.60 -4.36 -16.70
C ASN A 215 2.86 -4.89 -16.01
N ARG A 216 3.55 -5.83 -16.64
CA ARG A 216 4.71 -6.52 -16.06
C ARG A 216 5.87 -5.58 -15.71
N ARG A 217 6.09 -4.52 -16.51
CA ARG A 217 7.09 -3.50 -16.20
C ARG A 217 6.68 -2.72 -14.95
N ALA A 218 5.41 -2.29 -14.85
CA ALA A 218 4.91 -1.57 -13.68
C ALA A 218 5.02 -2.40 -12.39
N ILE A 219 4.78 -3.71 -12.44
CA ILE A 219 4.99 -4.63 -11.31
C ILE A 219 6.47 -4.64 -10.88
N GLY A 220 7.38 -4.83 -11.83
CA GLY A 220 8.82 -4.86 -11.53
C GLY A 220 9.35 -3.53 -11.00
N ASP A 221 8.92 -2.42 -11.60
CA ASP A 221 9.30 -1.06 -11.21
C ASP A 221 8.77 -0.73 -9.79
N ALA A 222 7.53 -1.10 -9.47
CA ALA A 222 6.93 -0.87 -8.16
C ALA A 222 7.61 -1.69 -7.04
N ILE A 223 7.98 -2.95 -7.30
CA ILE A 223 8.76 -3.76 -6.35
C ILE A 223 10.13 -3.11 -6.11
N PHE A 224 10.81 -2.70 -7.18
CA PHE A 224 12.09 -2.03 -7.07
C PHE A 224 12.00 -0.73 -6.26
N GLU A 225 10.95 0.08 -6.48
CA GLU A 225 10.69 1.31 -5.72
C GLU A 225 10.50 1.01 -4.23
N MET A 226 9.69 0.01 -3.86
CA MET A 226 9.49 -0.37 -2.45
C MET A 226 10.78 -0.86 -1.76
N VAL A 227 11.67 -1.56 -2.48
CA VAL A 227 12.95 -2.03 -1.92
C VAL A 227 13.94 -0.88 -1.75
N THR A 228 13.89 0.12 -2.63
CA THR A 228 14.85 1.24 -2.64
C THR A 228 14.39 2.47 -1.87
N THR A 229 13.14 2.47 -1.36
CA THR A 229 12.58 3.58 -0.58
C THR A 229 12.38 3.15 0.86
N ASP A 230 13.11 3.79 1.77
CA ASP A 230 13.02 3.55 3.21
C ASP A 230 12.34 4.76 3.89
N LEU A 231 11.20 4.50 4.54
CA LEU A 231 10.43 5.51 5.27
C LEU A 231 10.61 5.41 6.79
N THR A 232 11.49 4.53 7.29
CA THR A 232 11.64 4.24 8.73
C THR A 232 11.96 5.50 9.55
N ASP A 233 12.83 6.38 9.02
CA ASP A 233 13.17 7.64 9.67
C ASP A 233 12.08 8.72 9.55
N ARG A 234 11.10 8.50 8.66
CA ARG A 234 10.03 9.46 8.37
C ARG A 234 8.74 9.19 9.11
N VAL A 235 8.47 7.93 9.50
CA VAL A 235 7.20 7.58 10.16
C VAL A 235 6.99 8.28 11.50
N LYS A 236 8.04 8.77 12.15
CA LYS A 236 7.94 9.60 13.36
C LYS A 236 7.22 10.94 13.13
N ASP A 237 7.14 11.39 11.88
CA ASP A 237 6.47 12.64 11.50
C ASP A 237 4.95 12.43 11.30
N ILE A 238 4.44 11.20 11.41
CA ILE A 238 3.01 10.89 11.36
C ILE A 238 2.36 11.37 12.64
N THR A 239 1.40 12.28 12.52
CA THR A 239 0.64 12.84 13.66
C THR A 239 -0.75 12.23 13.81
N ALA A 240 -1.24 11.53 12.80
CA ALA A 240 -2.50 10.82 12.84
C ALA A 240 -2.36 9.49 13.61
N PRO A 241 -3.42 9.00 14.29
CA PRO A 241 -3.40 7.67 14.86
C PRO A 241 -3.27 6.59 13.79
N VAL A 242 -2.45 5.56 14.06
CA VAL A 242 -2.13 4.48 13.12
C VAL A 242 -2.52 3.13 13.69
N LEU A 243 -3.35 2.37 12.97
CA LEU A 243 -3.60 0.96 13.25
C LEU A 243 -2.86 0.11 12.22
N VAL A 244 -2.03 -0.82 12.69
CA VAL A 244 -1.42 -1.84 11.84
C VAL A 244 -2.03 -3.20 12.14
N ILE A 245 -2.66 -3.81 11.15
CA ILE A 245 -3.20 -5.17 11.22
C ILE A 245 -2.30 -6.07 10.40
N ALA A 246 -1.44 -6.84 11.07
CA ALA A 246 -0.45 -7.70 10.44
C ALA A 246 -0.91 -9.16 10.37
N ALA A 247 -0.43 -9.87 9.35
CA ALA A 247 -0.55 -11.31 9.24
C ALA A 247 0.37 -12.05 10.23
N ASP A 248 0.04 -13.32 10.52
CA ASP A 248 0.86 -14.22 11.32
C ASP A 248 1.92 -14.92 10.45
N GLY A 249 2.71 -14.13 9.73
CA GLY A 249 3.63 -14.61 8.68
C GLY A 249 5.12 -14.42 8.96
N GLY A 250 5.52 -14.07 10.20
CA GLY A 250 6.94 -13.90 10.56
C GLY A 250 7.50 -12.48 10.35
N TYR A 251 6.79 -11.58 9.65
CA TYR A 251 7.22 -10.18 9.46
C TYR A 251 6.86 -9.26 10.61
N GLN A 252 5.94 -9.65 11.45
CA GLN A 252 5.39 -8.84 12.52
C GLN A 252 6.48 -8.22 13.41
N HIS A 253 7.59 -8.91 13.65
CA HIS A 253 8.70 -8.38 14.44
C HIS A 253 9.40 -7.19 13.77
N ARG A 254 9.59 -7.29 12.43
CA ARG A 254 10.17 -6.21 11.65
C ARG A 254 9.23 -5.01 11.57
N ILE A 255 7.96 -5.24 11.24
CA ILE A 255 6.95 -4.18 11.19
C ILE A 255 6.95 -3.44 12.53
N ARG A 256 6.88 -4.16 13.66
CA ARG A 256 6.88 -3.57 15.00
C ARG A 256 8.09 -2.68 15.24
N ALA A 257 9.30 -3.13 14.92
CA ALA A 257 10.52 -2.33 15.09
C ALA A 257 10.53 -1.08 14.21
N GLN A 258 10.02 -1.16 12.98
CA GLN A 258 10.01 -0.04 12.04
C GLN A 258 8.96 1.03 12.33
N ILE A 259 7.89 0.71 13.04
CA ILE A 259 6.82 1.65 13.40
C ILE A 259 6.94 2.20 14.82
N GLU A 260 7.91 1.73 15.60
CA GLU A 260 8.09 2.07 17.02
C GLU A 260 8.16 3.59 17.27
N THR A 261 8.66 4.34 16.30
CA THR A 261 8.78 5.80 16.41
C THR A 261 7.51 6.57 16.03
N ILE A 262 6.45 5.91 15.57
CA ILE A 262 5.15 6.57 15.32
C ILE A 262 4.53 6.94 16.69
N PRO A 263 4.20 8.22 16.93
CA PRO A 263 3.78 8.67 18.27
C PRO A 263 2.51 8.00 18.79
N ASP A 264 1.53 7.81 17.92
CA ASP A 264 0.23 7.19 18.24
C ASP A 264 -0.02 6.00 17.31
N HIS A 265 0.31 4.80 17.76
CA HIS A 265 0.11 3.60 16.96
C HIS A 265 -0.31 2.38 17.77
N GLU A 266 -1.12 1.55 17.14
CA GLU A 266 -1.49 0.22 17.63
C GLU A 266 -1.13 -0.81 16.57
N MET A 267 -0.53 -1.93 16.97
CA MET A 267 -0.26 -3.06 16.08
C MET A 267 -0.87 -4.35 16.61
N ILE A 268 -1.68 -4.98 15.78
CA ILE A 268 -2.35 -6.26 16.04
C ILE A 268 -1.89 -7.29 15.02
N VAL A 269 -1.61 -8.50 15.49
CA VAL A 269 -1.35 -9.66 14.62
C VAL A 269 -2.59 -10.55 14.64
N LEU A 270 -3.16 -10.84 13.48
CA LEU A 270 -4.25 -11.79 13.35
C LEU A 270 -3.69 -13.21 13.16
N PRO A 271 -3.96 -14.14 14.09
CA PRO A 271 -3.36 -15.45 14.06
C PRO A 271 -3.89 -16.30 12.88
N ARG A 272 -3.02 -17.13 12.32
CA ARG A 272 -3.35 -18.05 11.21
C ARG A 272 -3.81 -17.34 9.92
N THR A 273 -3.51 -16.09 9.75
CA THR A 273 -3.74 -15.35 8.52
C THR A 273 -2.47 -15.30 7.67
N ARG A 274 -2.64 -15.12 6.38
CA ARG A 274 -1.59 -14.78 5.41
C ARG A 274 -1.74 -13.32 4.99
N HIS A 275 -1.04 -12.94 3.94
CA HIS A 275 -0.93 -11.55 3.49
C HIS A 275 -2.26 -10.83 3.27
N PHE A 276 -3.32 -11.53 2.85
CA PHE A 276 -4.66 -10.96 2.67
C PHE A 276 -5.53 -11.17 3.92
N VAL A 277 -5.15 -10.53 5.01
CA VAL A 277 -5.78 -10.67 6.35
C VAL A 277 -7.28 -10.47 6.31
N MET A 278 -7.77 -9.49 5.52
CA MET A 278 -9.19 -9.16 5.39
C MET A 278 -10.01 -10.26 4.70
N TYR A 279 -9.35 -11.17 3.96
CA TYR A 279 -9.97 -12.36 3.36
C TYR A 279 -9.81 -13.60 4.23
N ASP A 280 -8.68 -13.68 4.95
CA ASP A 280 -8.34 -14.87 5.74
C ASP A 280 -9.07 -14.89 7.10
N ASP A 281 -9.24 -13.75 7.74
CA ASP A 281 -10.00 -13.56 8.98
C ASP A 281 -10.81 -12.26 8.94
N PRO A 282 -11.90 -12.20 8.16
CA PRO A 282 -12.71 -10.99 8.03
C PRO A 282 -13.33 -10.55 9.36
N GLU A 283 -13.75 -11.50 10.22
CA GLU A 283 -14.34 -11.16 11.52
C GLU A 283 -13.31 -10.49 12.44
N GLY A 284 -12.13 -11.05 12.55
CA GLY A 284 -11.02 -10.47 13.33
C GLY A 284 -10.60 -9.12 12.77
N PHE A 285 -10.53 -8.99 11.44
CA PHE A 285 -10.17 -7.75 10.75
C PHE A 285 -11.20 -6.64 11.03
N TYR A 286 -12.49 -6.89 10.78
CA TYR A 286 -13.54 -5.87 10.97
C TYR A 286 -13.70 -5.47 12.43
N LYS A 287 -13.61 -6.41 13.37
CA LYS A 287 -13.64 -6.09 14.82
C LYS A 287 -12.56 -5.07 15.20
N ARG A 288 -11.36 -5.14 14.62
CA ARG A 288 -10.26 -4.21 14.89
C ARG A 288 -10.46 -2.88 14.19
N LEU A 289 -10.90 -2.94 12.94
CA LEU A 289 -11.26 -1.76 12.16
C LEU A 289 -12.33 -0.92 12.87
N ASP A 290 -13.46 -1.55 13.24
CA ASP A 290 -14.60 -0.88 13.89
C ASP A 290 -14.21 -0.26 15.22
N LYS A 291 -13.45 -1.01 16.06
CA LYS A 291 -12.95 -0.49 17.32
C LYS A 291 -12.09 0.75 17.10
N PHE A 292 -11.11 0.67 16.21
CA PHE A 292 -10.20 1.77 15.94
C PHE A 292 -10.93 3.00 15.40
N LEU A 293 -11.86 2.84 14.47
CA LEU A 293 -12.66 3.94 13.95
C LEU A 293 -13.59 4.55 14.97
N GLY A 294 -14.14 3.73 15.88
CA GLY A 294 -14.97 4.19 17.00
C GLY A 294 -14.17 5.00 18.05
N ASP A 295 -12.92 4.62 18.28
CA ASP A 295 -12.01 5.34 19.19
C ASP A 295 -11.49 6.67 18.59
N HIS A 296 -11.57 6.82 17.25
CA HIS A 296 -11.08 7.99 16.51
C HIS A 296 -12.18 8.63 15.64
N PRO A 297 -13.21 9.24 16.26
CA PRO A 297 -14.29 9.91 15.53
C PRO A 297 -13.77 11.09 14.68
N PRO A 298 -14.57 11.60 13.73
CA PRO A 298 -14.20 12.79 12.97
C PRO A 298 -13.85 13.97 13.89
N LYS A 299 -12.84 14.73 13.51
CA LYS A 299 -12.53 16.00 14.18
C LYS A 299 -13.68 16.97 13.93
N THR A 300 -14.26 17.52 15.01
CA THR A 300 -15.37 18.50 14.96
C THR A 300 -14.90 19.85 14.45
#